data_0096b21d370d8b7ef54b8e99776cad7b
#
_entry.id   0096b21d370d8b7ef54b8e99776cad7b
#
_cell.length_a   1.000
_cell.length_b   1.000
_cell.length_c   1.000
_cell.angle_alpha   90.00
_cell.angle_beta   90.00
_cell.angle_gamma   90.00
#
_symmetry.space_group_name_H-M   'P 1'
#
loop_
_entity.id
_entity.type
_entity.pdbx_description
1 polymer ?
#
loop_
_entity_poly.entity_id
_entity_poly.type
_entity_poly.pdbx_seq_one_letter_code
_entity_poly.pdbx_strand_id
1 'polypeptide(L)'
;KAKPKNLEKLKKFPITVLVCGNDKINIKNLLKILKQKKIKNILLEGGGITNWTFVKENLVDDIIITVTPYLVGGNTATTLVDGTGFSKIIGSTKLKLKNVRKVKNEITLHYECV
;
A
#
# COMPACT_ATOMS: atom_id res chain seq x y z
N LYS A 1 -16.48 -9.93 4.52
CA LYS A 1 -17.57 -9.04 4.96
C LYS A 1 -17.47 -8.81 6.45
N ALA A 2 -17.44 -7.55 6.91
CA ALA A 2 -17.42 -7.25 8.34
C ALA A 2 -18.71 -7.74 8.99
N LYS A 3 -18.58 -8.43 10.15
CA LYS A 3 -19.77 -8.88 10.91
C LYS A 3 -20.55 -7.65 11.41
N PRO A 4 -21.90 -7.61 11.30
CA PRO A 4 -22.71 -6.48 11.76
C PRO A 4 -22.39 -6.03 13.20
N LYS A 5 -22.19 -6.99 14.10
CA LYS A 5 -21.82 -6.74 15.51
C LYS A 5 -20.52 -5.92 15.65
N ASN A 6 -19.55 -6.09 14.74
CA ASN A 6 -18.30 -5.33 14.76
C ASN A 6 -18.52 -3.89 14.28
N LEU A 7 -19.38 -3.70 13.29
CA LEU A 7 -19.75 -2.35 12.82
C LEU A 7 -20.48 -1.54 13.92
N GLU A 8 -21.39 -2.17 14.65
CA GLU A 8 -22.08 -1.55 15.78
C GLU A 8 -21.11 -1.16 16.91
N LYS A 9 -20.09 -1.97 17.18
CA LYS A 9 -19.04 -1.60 18.13
C LYS A 9 -18.26 -0.38 17.67
N LEU A 10 -17.92 -0.29 16.39
CA LEU A 10 -17.16 0.84 15.83
C LEU A 10 -17.95 2.14 15.85
N LYS A 11 -19.28 2.10 15.68
CA LYS A 11 -20.15 3.30 15.75
C LYS A 11 -20.14 3.99 17.10
N LYS A 12 -19.70 3.32 18.18
CA LYS A 12 -19.58 3.90 19.52
C LYS A 12 -18.37 4.84 19.67
N PHE A 13 -17.45 4.85 18.70
CA PHE A 13 -16.27 5.70 18.71
C PHE A 13 -16.45 6.89 17.76
N PRO A 14 -15.77 8.01 17.99
CA PRO A 14 -15.81 9.19 17.11
C PRO A 14 -15.01 8.97 15.83
N ILE A 15 -15.37 7.94 15.05
CA ILE A 15 -14.70 7.53 13.81
C ILE A 15 -15.70 7.49 12.66
N THR A 16 -15.21 7.70 11.45
CA THR A 16 -15.99 7.49 10.22
C THR A 16 -15.69 6.09 9.66
N VAL A 17 -16.73 5.27 9.53
CA VAL A 17 -16.63 3.95 8.89
C VAL A 17 -17.04 4.09 7.42
N LEU A 18 -16.12 3.74 6.51
CA LEU A 18 -16.37 3.69 5.07
C LEU A 18 -16.52 2.23 4.63
N VAL A 19 -17.63 1.91 3.98
CA VAL A 19 -17.88 0.59 3.41
C VAL A 19 -17.66 0.68 1.89
N CYS A 20 -16.57 0.10 1.42
CA CYS A 20 -16.10 0.23 0.04
C CYS A 20 -15.99 -1.13 -0.65
N GLY A 21 -17.05 -1.92 -0.66
CA GLY A 21 -17.11 -3.24 -1.30
C GLY A 21 -17.85 -4.28 -0.46
N ASN A 22 -18.10 -5.44 -1.05
CA ASN A 22 -18.83 -6.53 -0.39
C ASN A 22 -17.89 -7.51 0.31
N ASP A 23 -17.04 -8.22 -0.44
CA ASP A 23 -16.11 -9.23 0.09
C ASP A 23 -14.69 -8.69 0.19
N LYS A 24 -14.27 -7.90 -0.80
CA LYS A 24 -12.99 -7.20 -0.82
C LYS A 24 -13.23 -5.70 -0.94
N ILE A 25 -12.28 -4.92 -0.44
CA ILE A 25 -12.31 -3.46 -0.58
C ILE A 25 -12.11 -3.11 -2.06
N ASN A 26 -13.03 -2.32 -2.62
CA ASN A 26 -12.83 -1.68 -3.92
C ASN A 26 -11.99 -0.42 -3.70
N ILE A 27 -10.70 -0.51 -4.01
CA ILE A 27 -9.73 0.57 -3.77
C ILE A 27 -10.09 1.83 -4.56
N LYS A 28 -10.47 1.71 -5.84
CA LYS A 28 -10.86 2.88 -6.65
C LYS A 28 -12.04 3.64 -6.06
N ASN A 29 -13.04 2.90 -5.55
CA ASN A 29 -14.17 3.51 -4.86
C ASN A 29 -13.74 4.18 -3.54
N LEU A 30 -12.89 3.53 -2.75
CA LEU A 30 -12.31 4.09 -1.53
C LEU A 30 -11.59 5.41 -1.83
N LEU A 31 -10.68 5.43 -2.82
CA LEU A 31 -9.93 6.63 -3.20
C LEU A 31 -10.86 7.77 -3.68
N LYS A 32 -11.94 7.43 -4.42
CA LYS A 32 -12.96 8.41 -4.83
C LYS A 32 -13.63 9.06 -3.62
N ILE A 33 -14.03 8.27 -2.63
CA ILE A 33 -14.66 8.77 -1.39
C ILE A 33 -13.67 9.64 -0.61
N LEU A 34 -12.41 9.21 -0.47
CA LEU A 34 -11.38 9.98 0.22
C LEU A 34 -11.12 11.33 -0.47
N LYS A 35 -11.08 11.34 -1.81
CA LYS A 35 -10.98 12.58 -2.60
C LYS A 35 -12.16 13.53 -2.36
N GLN A 36 -13.40 13.03 -2.29
CA GLN A 36 -14.58 13.81 -1.95
C GLN A 36 -14.49 14.41 -0.54
N LYS A 37 -13.82 13.72 0.38
CA LYS A 37 -13.52 14.21 1.74
C LYS A 37 -12.31 15.16 1.78
N LYS A 38 -11.80 15.60 0.63
CA LYS A 38 -10.66 16.53 0.49
C LYS A 38 -9.34 15.97 1.04
N ILE A 39 -9.22 14.65 1.17
CA ILE A 39 -7.94 13.99 1.50
C ILE A 39 -7.09 14.00 0.23
N LYS A 40 -5.94 14.66 0.29
CA LYS A 40 -5.04 14.84 -0.86
C LYS A 40 -3.92 13.81 -0.90
N ASN A 41 -3.40 13.42 0.25
CA ASN A 41 -2.27 12.50 0.36
C ASN A 41 -2.67 11.30 1.22
N ILE A 42 -2.22 10.13 0.83
CA ILE A 42 -2.46 8.87 1.52
C ILE A 42 -1.11 8.18 1.69
N LEU A 43 -0.76 7.86 2.93
CA LEU A 43 0.37 6.99 3.21
C LEU A 43 -0.14 5.55 3.26
N LEU A 44 0.45 4.69 2.43
CA LEU A 44 0.16 3.27 2.39
C LEU A 44 1.29 2.50 3.09
N GLU A 45 1.02 1.98 4.28
CA GLU A 45 1.93 1.15 5.09
C GLU A 45 1.42 -0.29 5.18
N GLY A 46 0.73 -0.75 4.17
CA GLY A 46 0.08 -2.05 4.15
C GLY A 46 1.08 -3.21 4.04
N GLY A 47 0.61 -4.43 4.38
CA GLY A 47 1.34 -5.66 4.05
C GLY A 47 1.37 -5.89 2.53
N GLY A 48 2.24 -6.81 2.08
CA GLY A 48 2.53 -7.04 0.67
C GLY A 48 1.31 -7.25 -0.24
N ILE A 49 0.26 -7.94 0.24
CA ILE A 49 -1.00 -8.13 -0.52
C ILE A 49 -1.74 -6.81 -0.75
N THR A 50 -1.75 -5.93 0.25
CA THR A 50 -2.36 -4.60 0.10
C THR A 50 -1.55 -3.76 -0.87
N ASN A 51 -0.24 -3.74 -0.72
CA ASN A 51 0.68 -3.04 -1.61
C ASN A 51 0.50 -3.52 -3.06
N TRP A 52 0.42 -4.85 -3.27
CA TRP A 52 0.14 -5.42 -4.58
C TRP A 52 -1.16 -4.91 -5.20
N THR A 53 -2.22 -4.79 -4.40
CA THR A 53 -3.52 -4.31 -4.91
C THR A 53 -3.42 -2.89 -5.45
N PHE A 54 -2.64 -2.01 -4.81
CA PHE A 54 -2.40 -0.65 -5.30
C PHE A 54 -1.45 -0.61 -6.49
N VAL A 55 -0.36 -1.36 -6.43
CA VAL A 55 0.66 -1.39 -7.50
C VAL A 55 0.08 -1.91 -8.82
N LYS A 56 -0.64 -3.04 -8.81
CA LYS A 56 -1.23 -3.62 -10.02
C LYS A 56 -2.28 -2.75 -10.69
N GLU A 57 -2.92 -1.86 -9.92
CA GLU A 57 -3.96 -0.94 -10.40
C GLU A 57 -3.37 0.44 -10.78
N ASN A 58 -2.03 0.60 -10.72
CA ASN A 58 -1.32 1.86 -10.96
C ASN A 58 -1.85 3.01 -10.08
N LEU A 59 -2.03 2.74 -8.79
CA LEU A 59 -2.58 3.68 -7.80
C LEU A 59 -1.53 4.17 -6.79
N VAL A 60 -0.25 4.03 -7.12
CA VAL A 60 0.88 4.48 -6.31
C VAL A 60 1.65 5.52 -7.10
N ASP A 61 1.84 6.70 -6.53
CA ASP A 61 2.62 7.78 -7.13
C ASP A 61 4.11 7.66 -6.74
N ASP A 62 4.37 7.43 -5.45
CA ASP A 62 5.71 7.36 -4.89
C ASP A 62 5.91 6.11 -4.03
N ILE A 63 7.12 5.56 -4.05
CA ILE A 63 7.53 4.44 -3.20
C ILE A 63 8.78 4.87 -2.42
N ILE A 64 8.70 4.73 -1.09
CA ILE A 64 9.84 4.98 -0.21
C ILE A 64 10.23 3.66 0.45
N ILE A 65 11.49 3.25 0.25
CA ILE A 65 12.03 1.99 0.76
C ILE A 65 13.23 2.29 1.65
N THR A 66 13.23 1.77 2.88
CA THR A 66 14.42 1.81 3.73
C THR A 66 15.09 0.44 3.72
N VAL A 67 16.33 0.40 3.29
CA VAL A 67 17.19 -0.78 3.35
C VAL A 67 17.98 -0.72 4.66
N THR A 68 17.75 -1.70 5.51
CA THR A 68 18.41 -1.84 6.82
C THR A 68 19.56 -2.84 6.75
N PRO A 69 20.56 -2.78 7.64
CA PRO A 69 21.74 -3.65 7.62
C PRO A 69 21.46 -5.04 8.24
N TYR A 70 20.31 -5.64 7.94
CA TYR A 70 19.91 -6.94 8.44
C TYR A 70 19.51 -7.88 7.31
N LEU A 71 19.91 -9.15 7.39
CA LEU A 71 19.47 -10.22 6.50
C LEU A 71 18.49 -11.11 7.25
N VAL A 72 17.23 -11.12 6.82
CA VAL A 72 16.18 -11.93 7.45
C VAL A 72 16.10 -13.31 6.81
N GLY A 73 15.97 -13.41 5.51
CA GLY A 73 15.87 -14.68 4.77
C GLY A 73 14.62 -15.51 5.11
N GLY A 74 14.50 -16.67 4.46
CA GLY A 74 13.43 -17.66 4.69
C GLY A 74 12.26 -17.54 3.71
N ASN A 75 11.61 -18.69 3.43
CA ASN A 75 10.50 -18.78 2.46
C ASN A 75 9.22 -18.03 2.90
N THR A 76 9.10 -17.73 4.18
CA THR A 76 7.96 -17.01 4.78
C THR A 76 8.28 -15.56 5.13
N ALA A 77 9.47 -15.08 4.73
CA ALA A 77 9.84 -13.70 4.95
C ALA A 77 8.86 -12.76 4.25
N THR A 78 8.44 -11.71 4.94
CA THR A 78 7.54 -10.70 4.38
C THR A 78 8.23 -9.95 3.26
N THR A 79 7.58 -9.84 2.12
CA THR A 79 8.07 -9.07 0.97
C THR A 79 7.40 -7.70 0.91
N LEU A 80 8.03 -6.78 0.18
CA LEU A 80 7.48 -5.43 -0.03
C LEU A 80 6.13 -5.49 -0.76
N VAL A 81 6.02 -6.37 -1.76
CA VAL A 81 4.84 -6.56 -2.60
C VAL A 81 4.62 -8.07 -2.80
N ASP A 82 3.50 -8.58 -2.32
CA ASP A 82 3.08 -9.98 -2.47
C ASP A 82 2.03 -10.13 -3.58
N GLY A 83 1.36 -11.29 -3.59
CA GLY A 83 0.27 -11.59 -4.52
C GLY A 83 0.74 -12.33 -5.76
N THR A 84 0.00 -12.20 -6.86
CA THR A 84 0.31 -12.94 -8.09
C THR A 84 1.53 -12.41 -8.84
N GLY A 85 1.95 -11.18 -8.55
CA GLY A 85 3.03 -10.52 -9.26
C GLY A 85 2.71 -10.25 -10.74
N PHE A 86 3.67 -9.63 -11.43
CA PHE A 86 3.66 -9.49 -12.89
C PHE A 86 4.39 -10.68 -13.52
N SER A 87 3.86 -11.24 -14.60
CA SER A 87 4.46 -12.38 -15.30
C SER A 87 5.76 -12.03 -16.04
N LYS A 88 5.94 -10.76 -16.38
CA LYS A 88 7.11 -10.24 -17.10
C LYS A 88 7.51 -8.87 -16.58
N ILE A 89 8.81 -8.58 -16.58
CA ILE A 89 9.35 -7.26 -16.19
C ILE A 89 8.79 -6.15 -17.09
N ILE A 90 8.64 -6.38 -18.39
CA ILE A 90 8.12 -5.38 -19.35
C ILE A 90 6.71 -4.89 -18.98
N GLY A 91 5.89 -5.72 -18.35
CA GLY A 91 4.54 -5.36 -17.91
C GLY A 91 4.46 -4.87 -16.47
N SER A 92 5.59 -4.82 -15.74
CA SER A 92 5.61 -4.37 -14.36
C SER A 92 5.62 -2.85 -14.22
N THR A 93 5.28 -2.36 -13.04
CA THR A 93 5.36 -0.93 -12.72
C THR A 93 6.81 -0.45 -12.82
N LYS A 94 7.05 0.54 -13.67
CA LYS A 94 8.37 1.16 -13.81
C LYS A 94 8.58 2.18 -12.69
N LEU A 95 9.82 2.21 -12.20
CA LEU A 95 10.23 3.11 -11.13
C LEU A 95 11.36 4.01 -11.62
N LYS A 96 11.24 5.30 -11.33
CA LYS A 96 12.29 6.29 -11.56
C LYS A 96 12.86 6.74 -10.23
N LEU A 97 14.16 6.50 -10.02
CA LEU A 97 14.84 6.95 -8.81
C LEU A 97 14.85 8.47 -8.72
N LYS A 98 14.30 9.00 -7.64
CA LYS A 98 14.22 10.45 -7.35
C LYS A 98 15.32 10.88 -6.39
N ASN A 99 15.52 10.09 -5.33
CA ASN A 99 16.45 10.44 -4.27
C ASN A 99 17.01 9.19 -3.57
N VAL A 100 18.23 9.33 -3.07
CA VAL A 100 18.90 8.34 -2.21
C VAL A 100 19.43 9.08 -0.99
N ARG A 101 19.05 8.65 0.19
CA ARG A 101 19.50 9.21 1.45
C ARG A 101 20.17 8.13 2.30
N LYS A 102 21.42 8.35 2.68
CA LYS A 102 22.12 7.49 3.65
C LYS A 102 21.99 8.08 5.05
N VAL A 103 21.57 7.29 6.02
CA VAL A 103 21.51 7.65 7.43
C VAL A 103 22.20 6.54 8.23
N LYS A 104 23.38 6.80 8.73
CA LYS A 104 24.23 5.78 9.40
C LYS A 104 24.42 4.56 8.48
N ASN A 105 23.92 3.40 8.90
CA ASN A 105 24.01 2.13 8.17
C ASN A 105 22.76 1.81 7.32
N GLU A 106 21.84 2.74 7.19
CA GLU A 106 20.60 2.58 6.42
C GLU A 106 20.61 3.45 5.18
N ILE A 107 19.89 2.99 4.14
CA ILE A 107 19.68 3.73 2.90
C ILE A 107 18.19 3.85 2.66
N THR A 108 17.70 5.08 2.50
CA THR A 108 16.33 5.33 2.05
C THR A 108 16.34 5.65 0.57
N LEU A 109 15.57 4.90 -0.19
CA LEU A 109 15.36 5.07 -1.63
C LEU A 109 13.97 5.65 -1.86
N HIS A 110 13.89 6.74 -2.63
CA HIS A 110 12.63 7.33 -3.06
C HIS A 110 12.49 7.15 -4.57
N TYR A 111 11.45 6.45 -4.99
CA TYR A 111 11.09 6.23 -6.38
C TYR A 111 9.74 6.87 -6.70
N GLU A 112 9.62 7.41 -7.90
CA GLU A 112 8.38 7.78 -8.56
C GLU A 112 7.91 6.62 -9.45
N CYS A 113 6.62 6.28 -9.41
CA CYS A 113 6.00 5.32 -10.34
C CYS A 113 5.71 6.01 -11.68
N VAL A 114 6.15 5.43 -12.82
CA VAL A 114 6.07 6.03 -14.16
C VAL A 114 5.48 5.05 -15.18
#